data_d1cccff4754145773742667b3502ebea
#
_entry.id   d1cccff4754145773742667b3502ebea
#
_cell.length_a   1.000
_cell.length_b   1.000
_cell.length_c   1.000
_cell.angle_alpha   90.00
_cell.angle_beta   90.00
_cell.angle_gamma   90.00
#
_symmetry.space_group_name_H-M   'P 1'
#
loop_
_entity.id
_entity.type
_entity.pdbx_description
1 polymer ?
#
loop_
_entity_poly.entity_id
_entity_poly.type
_entity_poly.pdbx_seq_one_letter_code
_entity_poly.pdbx_strand_id
1 'polypeptide(L)'
;MIVRRIAPVPAFLAAVVLATAGPPPQARIKIDTDRAVGEVDPHLFGNFTEHLGRCIYGGIYDEGNPLSDSDGFRKDVMQAVRDLNVSLLRWPGGNFVSGYHWMDGVGPKDKRPVRRDDAWGAIETNRFGTDEFLKYCERVGAEPYICINAGLGSIDEARHWVEYVNEPAHTAYADMRRANGHDAPYNVKIWGLGNEIDGPWQLGHRTAEDYAKFALEAAKAMRRADDSIKLIASGSSNFRPGSDWIGWNRTVLEYLKNDIDYISLHTYIGNPGNNLEKFLAEGANIDQRIEIVKGLIEAAQATQTTPRPIYIAFDEWNVWYRTLGRTEFEIGRKGLEERYNFEDALAAGMFLNSFFRHADTVRLANLAQLVNVIAPIVANKDGMFLQTIYWPLLEYGKQRGNVSLSVLATSPRYEYNGREIGYLDVSTTYDPKTRELFVNVLNRSPQSDIAARIDNVTGELSSDAHVWELNNADLKTANTFEDDRKVRPVTRDVKLSVEQNGVTYTFPKHSLTILRLKLS
;
A
#
# COMPACT_ATOMS: atom_id res chain seq x y z
N MET A 1 -68.41 33.53 -60.59
CA MET A 1 -68.38 32.58 -59.48
C MET A 1 -66.92 32.16 -59.28
N ILE A 2 -66.25 32.78 -58.35
CA ILE A 2 -64.79 32.54 -58.10
C ILE A 2 -64.69 31.59 -56.92
N VAL A 3 -64.23 30.38 -57.18
CA VAL A 3 -64.00 29.38 -56.14
C VAL A 3 -62.53 29.55 -55.60
N ARG A 4 -62.37 30.03 -54.37
CA ARG A 4 -61.14 30.11 -53.66
C ARG A 4 -60.78 28.70 -53.11
N ARG A 5 -59.65 28.16 -53.54
CA ARG A 5 -59.05 26.96 -52.95
C ARG A 5 -58.30 27.33 -51.66
N ILE A 6 -58.68 26.70 -50.56
CA ILE A 6 -58.00 26.79 -49.28
C ILE A 6 -56.90 25.72 -49.30
N ALA A 7 -55.66 26.14 -49.08
CA ALA A 7 -54.51 25.23 -48.94
C ALA A 7 -54.44 24.64 -47.50
N PRO A 8 -54.06 23.38 -47.29
CA PRO A 8 -53.95 22.80 -45.97
C PRO A 8 -52.67 23.26 -45.26
N VAL A 9 -52.80 23.62 -43.98
CA VAL A 9 -51.71 23.94 -43.05
C VAL A 9 -51.12 22.65 -42.59
N PRO A 10 -49.77 22.44 -42.64
CA PRO A 10 -49.15 21.26 -42.10
C PRO A 10 -49.13 21.30 -40.57
N ALA A 11 -49.70 20.29 -39.92
CA ALA A 11 -49.62 20.07 -38.49
C ALA A 11 -48.22 19.52 -38.16
N PHE A 12 -47.42 20.32 -37.44
CA PHE A 12 -46.16 19.83 -36.83
C PHE A 12 -46.54 18.97 -35.63
N LEU A 13 -46.36 17.64 -35.73
CA LEU A 13 -46.31 16.75 -34.57
C LEU A 13 -44.94 16.95 -33.87
N ALA A 14 -44.96 17.62 -32.72
CA ALA A 14 -43.81 17.62 -31.81
C ALA A 14 -43.72 16.22 -31.17
N ALA A 15 -42.73 15.42 -31.56
CA ALA A 15 -42.40 14.19 -30.88
C ALA A 15 -41.78 14.53 -29.51
N VAL A 16 -42.55 14.36 -28.44
CA VAL A 16 -42.05 14.37 -27.07
C VAL A 16 -41.24 13.09 -26.90
N VAL A 17 -39.93 13.19 -26.93
CA VAL A 17 -39.03 12.12 -26.50
C VAL A 17 -39.17 12.02 -24.98
N LEU A 18 -39.99 11.11 -24.51
CA LEU A 18 -40.01 10.67 -23.13
C LEU A 18 -38.68 9.95 -22.91
N ALA A 19 -37.76 10.60 -22.20
CA ALA A 19 -36.58 9.95 -21.66
C ALA A 19 -37.09 8.83 -20.71
N THR A 20 -37.00 7.60 -21.14
CA THR A 20 -37.29 6.45 -20.28
C THR A 20 -36.29 6.47 -19.14
N ALA A 21 -36.75 6.72 -17.91
CA ALA A 21 -35.96 6.53 -16.70
C ALA A 21 -35.43 5.10 -16.73
N GLY A 22 -34.10 4.96 -16.61
CA GLY A 22 -33.49 3.64 -16.51
C GLY A 22 -34.05 2.86 -15.29
N PRO A 23 -33.76 1.56 -15.19
CA PRO A 23 -34.18 0.79 -14.02
C PRO A 23 -33.66 1.45 -12.73
N PRO A 24 -34.41 1.35 -11.61
CA PRO A 24 -34.03 1.99 -10.36
C PRO A 24 -32.64 1.48 -9.92
N PRO A 25 -31.81 2.31 -9.26
CA PRO A 25 -30.50 1.92 -8.78
C PRO A 25 -30.57 0.69 -7.88
N GLN A 26 -29.70 -0.30 -8.16
CA GLN A 26 -29.63 -1.54 -7.38
C GLN A 26 -28.83 -1.37 -6.09
N ALA A 27 -28.05 -0.29 -6.00
CA ALA A 27 -27.17 0.02 -4.90
C ALA A 27 -27.31 1.47 -4.45
N ARG A 28 -26.88 1.73 -3.22
CA ARG A 28 -26.84 3.07 -2.66
C ARG A 28 -25.55 3.30 -1.89
N ILE A 29 -24.93 4.46 -2.12
CA ILE A 29 -23.74 4.93 -1.42
C ILE A 29 -24.12 6.24 -0.71
N LYS A 30 -24.15 6.21 0.62
CA LYS A 30 -24.40 7.39 1.44
C LYS A 30 -23.10 7.89 2.04
N ILE A 31 -22.84 9.16 1.82
CA ILE A 31 -21.63 9.87 2.26
C ILE A 31 -22.11 11.04 3.15
N ASP A 32 -21.30 11.32 4.17
CA ASP A 32 -21.53 12.47 5.03
C ASP A 32 -20.18 13.19 5.21
N THR A 33 -20.04 14.34 4.59
CA THR A 33 -18.81 15.13 4.64
C THR A 33 -18.51 15.71 6.02
N ASP A 34 -19.48 15.69 6.94
CA ASP A 34 -19.28 16.10 8.33
C ASP A 34 -18.81 14.93 9.23
N ARG A 35 -18.76 13.70 8.67
CA ARG A 35 -18.33 12.50 9.40
C ARG A 35 -16.95 12.00 8.93
N ALA A 36 -15.93 12.76 9.31
CA ALA A 36 -14.55 12.33 9.08
C ALA A 36 -14.22 11.07 9.89
N VAL A 37 -13.53 10.13 9.24
CA VAL A 37 -12.88 8.98 9.89
C VAL A 37 -11.52 9.43 10.42
N GLY A 38 -10.70 10.03 9.57
CA GLY A 38 -9.36 10.52 9.91
C GLY A 38 -8.69 11.17 8.72
N GLU A 39 -7.51 11.73 8.95
CA GLU A 39 -6.65 12.20 7.86
C GLU A 39 -6.05 11.02 7.10
N VAL A 40 -6.01 11.13 5.78
CA VAL A 40 -5.31 10.18 4.92
C VAL A 40 -3.81 10.48 4.98
N ASP A 41 -3.08 9.68 5.77
CA ASP A 41 -1.64 9.85 5.93
C ASP A 41 -0.90 9.55 4.60
N PRO A 42 0.02 10.41 4.16
CA PRO A 42 0.83 10.13 2.97
C PRO A 42 1.59 8.80 3.02
N HIS A 43 1.99 8.34 4.20
CA HIS A 43 2.71 7.07 4.38
C HIS A 43 1.88 5.82 4.06
N LEU A 44 0.57 5.95 3.77
CA LEU A 44 -0.24 4.86 3.21
C LEU A 44 0.21 4.44 1.80
N PHE A 45 1.02 5.26 1.12
CA PHE A 45 1.56 5.02 -0.22
C PHE A 45 3.05 4.66 -0.19
N GLY A 46 3.49 4.03 0.88
CA GLY A 46 4.82 3.49 1.02
C GLY A 46 5.04 2.22 0.19
N ASN A 47 6.30 1.92 -0.03
CA ASN A 47 6.75 0.69 -0.67
C ASN A 47 7.88 0.06 0.14
N PHE A 48 8.25 -1.15 -0.27
CA PHE A 48 9.28 -1.94 0.40
C PHE A 48 10.30 -2.43 -0.62
N THR A 49 11.56 -2.41 -0.26
CA THR A 49 12.65 -3.00 -1.03
C THR A 49 13.54 -3.85 -0.13
N GLU A 50 13.86 -5.05 -0.57
CA GLU A 50 14.58 -6.05 0.19
C GLU A 50 15.73 -6.63 -0.61
N HIS A 51 16.79 -7.06 0.05
CA HIS A 51 17.84 -7.90 -0.54
C HIS A 51 17.30 -9.30 -0.85
N LEU A 52 16.40 -9.35 -1.83
CA LEU A 52 15.65 -10.53 -2.25
C LEU A 52 15.56 -10.59 -3.77
N GLY A 53 16.03 -11.68 -4.36
CA GLY A 53 15.99 -11.85 -5.80
C GLY A 53 16.64 -10.68 -6.55
N ARG A 54 15.88 -10.06 -7.47
CA ARG A 54 16.34 -8.89 -8.22
C ARG A 54 15.65 -7.58 -7.79
N CYS A 55 15.20 -7.50 -6.54
CA CYS A 55 14.55 -6.27 -6.05
C CYS A 55 15.56 -5.11 -5.98
N ILE A 56 16.77 -5.37 -5.47
CA ILE A 56 17.87 -4.39 -5.39
C ILE A 56 18.80 -4.56 -6.59
N TYR A 57 19.60 -5.62 -6.63
CA TYR A 57 20.55 -5.86 -7.73
C TYR A 57 19.83 -6.30 -9.01
N GLY A 58 19.99 -5.52 -10.09
CA GLY A 58 19.22 -5.70 -11.33
C GLY A 58 17.77 -5.18 -11.26
N GLY A 59 17.44 -4.48 -10.17
CA GLY A 59 16.19 -3.77 -9.93
C GLY A 59 16.41 -2.27 -9.79
N ILE A 60 16.38 -1.75 -8.54
CA ILE A 60 16.65 -0.32 -8.28
C ILE A 60 18.13 0.05 -8.50
N TYR A 61 19.03 -0.92 -8.35
CA TYR A 61 20.47 -0.76 -8.40
C TYR A 61 21.09 -1.79 -9.36
N ASP A 62 21.84 -1.31 -10.38
CA ASP A 62 22.44 -2.15 -11.42
C ASP A 62 23.73 -1.48 -11.96
N GLU A 63 24.84 -1.65 -11.23
CA GLU A 63 26.12 -1.05 -11.58
C GLU A 63 26.58 -1.51 -12.97
N GLY A 64 27.00 -0.55 -13.80
CA GLY A 64 27.50 -0.81 -15.15
C GLY A 64 26.42 -0.99 -16.21
N ASN A 65 25.13 -0.96 -15.84
CA ASN A 65 24.06 -0.95 -16.82
C ASN A 65 23.97 0.42 -17.52
N PRO A 66 23.83 0.51 -18.85
CA PRO A 66 23.70 1.78 -19.57
C PRO A 66 22.50 2.64 -19.13
N LEU A 67 21.45 2.03 -18.57
CA LEU A 67 20.29 2.72 -18.02
C LEU A 67 20.51 3.23 -16.60
N SER A 68 21.63 2.89 -15.96
CA SER A 68 21.98 3.38 -14.62
C SER A 68 22.72 4.72 -14.68
N ASP A 69 22.67 5.46 -13.59
CA ASP A 69 23.49 6.65 -13.37
C ASP A 69 24.89 6.27 -12.84
N SER A 70 25.72 7.27 -12.53
CA SER A 70 27.07 7.07 -11.99
C SER A 70 27.10 6.44 -10.60
N ASP A 71 25.99 6.49 -9.86
CA ASP A 71 25.84 5.86 -8.55
C ASP A 71 25.39 4.40 -8.63
N GLY A 72 24.98 3.95 -9.83
CA GLY A 72 24.46 2.61 -10.09
C GLY A 72 22.94 2.51 -10.02
N PHE A 73 22.22 3.62 -9.85
CA PHE A 73 20.75 3.61 -9.79
C PHE A 73 20.12 3.61 -11.18
N ARG A 74 19.16 2.74 -11.41
CA ARG A 74 18.40 2.63 -12.65
C ARG A 74 17.54 3.87 -12.88
N LYS A 75 17.86 4.69 -13.88
CA LYS A 75 17.17 5.95 -14.18
C LYS A 75 15.73 5.76 -14.61
N ASP A 76 15.44 4.74 -15.41
CA ASP A 76 14.10 4.37 -15.84
C ASP A 76 13.23 3.92 -14.67
N VAL A 77 13.75 3.07 -13.79
CA VAL A 77 13.08 2.63 -12.57
C VAL A 77 12.86 3.80 -11.61
N MET A 78 13.87 4.65 -11.36
CA MET A 78 13.72 5.84 -10.52
C MET A 78 12.61 6.77 -11.02
N GLN A 79 12.46 6.91 -12.35
CA GLN A 79 11.38 7.74 -12.91
C GLN A 79 10.01 7.13 -12.60
N ALA A 80 9.83 5.82 -12.78
CA ALA A 80 8.58 5.14 -12.45
C ALA A 80 8.25 5.23 -10.95
N VAL A 81 9.26 5.17 -10.08
CA VAL A 81 9.09 5.31 -8.61
C VAL A 81 8.69 6.75 -8.24
N ARG A 82 9.30 7.76 -8.88
CA ARG A 82 8.88 9.16 -8.71
C ARG A 82 7.46 9.41 -9.20
N ASP A 83 7.12 8.86 -10.36
CA ASP A 83 5.76 9.00 -10.93
C ASP A 83 4.71 8.36 -10.01
N LEU A 84 5.05 7.22 -9.37
CA LEU A 84 4.22 6.55 -8.37
C LEU A 84 4.08 7.40 -7.08
N ASN A 85 4.97 8.37 -6.88
CA ASN A 85 5.02 9.24 -5.70
C ASN A 85 5.14 8.44 -4.40
N VAL A 86 6.09 7.48 -4.37
CA VAL A 86 6.38 6.67 -3.20
C VAL A 86 6.76 7.58 -2.03
N SER A 87 5.93 7.61 -1.01
CA SER A 87 6.10 8.52 0.14
C SER A 87 7.12 8.01 1.16
N LEU A 88 7.21 6.68 1.28
CA LEU A 88 8.02 5.99 2.27
C LEU A 88 8.61 4.73 1.65
N LEU A 89 9.90 4.47 1.88
CA LEU A 89 10.56 3.27 1.40
C LEU A 89 11.19 2.49 2.55
N ARG A 90 10.72 1.26 2.77
CA ARG A 90 11.21 0.34 3.80
C ARG A 90 12.39 -0.49 3.27
N TRP A 91 13.41 -0.71 4.12
CA TRP A 91 14.64 -1.46 3.85
C TRP A 91 15.28 -1.92 5.18
N PRO A 92 16.19 -2.90 5.28
CA PRO A 92 16.84 -3.67 4.21
C PRO A 92 16.09 -4.93 3.82
N GLY A 93 15.05 -5.28 4.54
CA GLY A 93 14.30 -6.46 4.24
C GLY A 93 13.24 -6.82 5.26
N GLY A 94 12.50 -7.83 4.85
CA GLY A 94 11.67 -8.69 5.64
C GLY A 94 12.53 -9.78 6.29
N ASN A 95 12.54 -10.99 5.67
CA ASN A 95 13.33 -12.10 6.24
C ASN A 95 14.84 -11.83 6.22
N PHE A 96 15.33 -11.11 5.22
CA PHE A 96 16.76 -10.77 5.11
C PHE A 96 17.30 -10.03 6.32
N VAL A 97 16.54 -9.08 6.90
CA VAL A 97 17.05 -8.24 7.98
C VAL A 97 17.50 -9.04 9.20
N SER A 98 16.87 -10.19 9.47
CA SER A 98 17.17 -11.00 10.67
C SER A 98 18.57 -11.63 10.67
N GLY A 99 19.24 -11.68 9.52
CA GLY A 99 20.63 -12.11 9.38
C GLY A 99 21.60 -11.00 8.96
N TYR A 100 21.09 -9.78 8.73
CA TYR A 100 21.87 -8.67 8.18
C TYR A 100 22.56 -7.84 9.25
N HIS A 101 23.87 -7.64 9.11
CA HIS A 101 24.66 -6.72 9.92
C HIS A 101 24.96 -5.45 9.12
N TRP A 102 24.34 -4.33 9.51
CA TRP A 102 24.37 -3.07 8.74
C TRP A 102 25.80 -2.53 8.49
N MET A 103 26.73 -2.81 9.42
CA MET A 103 28.15 -2.44 9.30
C MET A 103 28.82 -3.08 8.07
N ASP A 104 28.37 -4.26 7.63
CA ASP A 104 28.89 -4.92 6.43
C ASP A 104 28.59 -4.12 5.15
N GLY A 105 27.53 -3.32 5.15
CA GLY A 105 27.10 -2.47 4.02
C GLY A 105 27.62 -1.03 4.07
N VAL A 106 28.64 -0.71 4.90
CA VAL A 106 29.16 0.66 5.08
C VAL A 106 30.61 0.76 4.65
N GLY A 107 31.04 1.96 4.26
CA GLY A 107 32.41 2.22 3.82
C GLY A 107 32.67 1.88 2.34
N PRO A 108 33.95 1.83 1.90
CA PRO A 108 34.32 1.56 0.51
C PRO A 108 33.79 0.21 0.03
N LYS A 109 33.06 0.18 -1.08
CA LYS A 109 32.39 -1.00 -1.62
C LYS A 109 33.31 -2.20 -1.89
N ASP A 110 34.56 -1.94 -2.25
CA ASP A 110 35.59 -2.97 -2.47
C ASP A 110 36.16 -3.60 -1.18
N LYS A 111 35.86 -3.00 -0.03
CA LYS A 111 36.24 -3.48 1.30
C LYS A 111 35.12 -4.20 2.04
N ARG A 112 33.90 -4.10 1.56
CA ARG A 112 32.74 -4.72 2.20
C ARG A 112 32.79 -6.24 2.07
N PRO A 113 32.46 -7.00 3.13
CA PRO A 113 32.50 -8.46 3.09
C PRO A 113 31.39 -9.00 2.19
N VAL A 114 31.69 -10.09 1.50
CA VAL A 114 30.70 -10.91 0.82
C VAL A 114 30.14 -11.92 1.82
N ARG A 115 28.82 -11.98 1.96
CA ARG A 115 28.12 -12.85 2.90
C ARG A 115 27.18 -13.81 2.20
N ARG A 116 26.94 -14.95 2.85
CA ARG A 116 25.78 -15.77 2.52
C ARG A 116 24.54 -15.13 3.15
N ASP A 117 23.49 -14.98 2.36
CA ASP A 117 22.18 -14.62 2.85
C ASP A 117 21.46 -15.88 3.34
N ASP A 118 21.17 -15.95 4.63
CA ASP A 118 20.54 -17.10 5.26
C ASP A 118 19.02 -17.14 5.07
N ALA A 119 18.39 -16.00 4.71
CA ALA A 119 16.96 -15.93 4.48
C ALA A 119 16.57 -16.47 3.09
N TRP A 120 17.28 -16.06 2.05
CA TRP A 120 16.93 -16.35 0.67
C TRP A 120 17.98 -17.22 -0.05
N GLY A 121 19.07 -17.60 0.64
CA GLY A 121 20.13 -18.47 0.11
C GLY A 121 20.99 -17.80 -0.97
N ALA A 122 20.94 -16.49 -1.08
CA ALA A 122 21.72 -15.71 -2.04
C ALA A 122 23.17 -15.45 -1.53
N ILE A 123 23.99 -14.88 -2.40
CA ILE A 123 25.27 -14.28 -2.05
C ILE A 123 25.09 -12.77 -2.02
N GLU A 124 25.23 -12.18 -0.84
CA GLU A 124 25.13 -10.74 -0.64
C GLU A 124 26.54 -10.12 -0.75
N THR A 125 26.66 -9.18 -1.67
CA THR A 125 27.94 -8.49 -1.94
C THR A 125 28.10 -7.23 -1.11
N ASN A 126 27.08 -6.79 -0.43
CA ASN A 126 27.02 -5.56 0.37
C ASN A 126 27.35 -4.28 -0.42
N ARG A 127 27.24 -4.32 -1.77
CA ARG A 127 27.50 -3.15 -2.62
C ARG A 127 26.41 -2.08 -2.54
N PHE A 128 25.25 -2.49 -2.05
CA PHE A 128 24.14 -1.60 -1.70
C PHE A 128 23.89 -1.73 -0.19
N GLY A 129 24.13 -0.66 0.54
CA GLY A 129 23.99 -0.63 2.00
C GLY A 129 23.29 0.66 2.45
N THR A 130 23.55 1.07 3.70
CA THR A 130 22.87 2.21 4.33
C THR A 130 23.00 3.49 3.51
N ASP A 131 24.20 3.85 3.10
CA ASP A 131 24.46 5.12 2.39
C ASP A 131 23.81 5.12 0.97
N GLU A 132 23.88 3.99 0.27
CA GLU A 132 23.24 3.84 -1.04
C GLU A 132 21.71 3.89 -0.92
N PHE A 133 21.14 3.24 0.09
CA PHE A 133 19.70 3.27 0.35
C PHE A 133 19.20 4.69 0.65
N LEU A 134 19.87 5.40 1.55
CA LEU A 134 19.48 6.76 1.93
C LEU A 134 19.62 7.74 0.77
N LYS A 135 20.68 7.60 -0.03
CA LYS A 135 20.87 8.35 -1.27
C LYS A 135 19.77 8.04 -2.31
N TYR A 136 19.36 6.78 -2.43
CA TYR A 136 18.26 6.40 -3.30
C TYR A 136 16.93 7.03 -2.85
N CYS A 137 16.63 7.01 -1.55
CA CYS A 137 15.45 7.66 -0.99
C CYS A 137 15.43 9.16 -1.32
N GLU A 138 16.55 9.86 -1.12
CA GLU A 138 16.69 11.28 -1.51
C GLU A 138 16.41 11.50 -3.00
N ARG A 139 16.96 10.63 -3.86
CA ARG A 139 16.79 10.74 -5.33
C ARG A 139 15.35 10.54 -5.79
N VAL A 140 14.59 9.69 -5.13
CA VAL A 140 13.19 9.42 -5.49
C VAL A 140 12.19 10.27 -4.70
N GLY A 141 12.63 10.97 -3.64
CA GLY A 141 11.79 11.80 -2.78
C GLY A 141 10.97 10.99 -1.76
N ALA A 142 11.43 9.79 -1.39
CA ALA A 142 10.79 8.94 -0.38
C ALA A 142 11.44 9.14 0.99
N GLU A 143 10.64 9.11 2.06
CA GLU A 143 11.15 9.03 3.43
C GLU A 143 11.74 7.62 3.69
N PRO A 144 12.93 7.51 4.31
CA PRO A 144 13.49 6.21 4.62
C PRO A 144 12.84 5.59 5.87
N TYR A 145 12.52 4.30 5.78
CA TYR A 145 12.13 3.44 6.89
C TYR A 145 13.14 2.29 7.00
N ILE A 146 13.90 2.26 8.09
CA ILE A 146 14.91 1.23 8.34
C ILE A 146 14.40 0.23 9.37
N CYS A 147 14.50 -1.06 9.06
CA CYS A 147 14.19 -2.16 9.98
C CYS A 147 15.48 -2.71 10.60
N ILE A 148 15.53 -2.86 11.95
CA ILE A 148 16.69 -3.43 12.64
C ILE A 148 16.69 -4.95 12.62
N ASN A 149 17.87 -5.55 12.79
CA ASN A 149 18.05 -6.99 12.96
C ASN A 149 17.64 -7.43 14.38
N ALA A 150 16.39 -7.85 14.55
CA ALA A 150 15.91 -8.45 15.80
C ALA A 150 16.09 -9.98 15.86
N GLY A 151 16.66 -10.59 14.82
CA GLY A 151 16.97 -12.01 14.76
C GLY A 151 18.32 -12.32 15.42
N LEU A 152 19.40 -12.14 14.67
CA LEU A 152 20.79 -12.42 15.11
C LEU A 152 21.52 -11.16 15.60
N GLY A 153 20.96 -9.96 15.37
CA GLY A 153 21.56 -8.69 15.77
C GLY A 153 21.45 -8.40 17.27
N SER A 154 22.17 -7.39 17.71
CA SER A 154 22.16 -6.93 19.10
C SER A 154 21.44 -5.58 19.27
N ILE A 155 21.01 -5.28 20.49
CA ILE A 155 20.45 -3.99 20.87
C ILE A 155 21.47 -2.86 20.63
N ASP A 156 22.74 -3.13 20.90
CA ASP A 156 23.83 -2.17 20.72
C ASP A 156 24.07 -1.86 19.23
N GLU A 157 23.98 -2.88 18.37
CA GLU A 157 24.04 -2.71 16.92
C GLU A 157 22.90 -1.81 16.40
N ALA A 158 21.69 -1.99 16.90
CA ALA A 158 20.55 -1.15 16.55
C ALA A 158 20.76 0.32 16.98
N ARG A 159 21.22 0.54 18.20
CA ARG A 159 21.56 1.88 18.72
C ARG A 159 22.65 2.56 17.88
N HIS A 160 23.72 1.84 17.55
CA HIS A 160 24.81 2.36 16.74
C HIS A 160 24.38 2.70 15.31
N TRP A 161 23.38 2.00 14.76
CA TRP A 161 22.84 2.35 13.45
C TRP A 161 22.10 3.70 13.48
N VAL A 162 21.30 3.95 14.53
CA VAL A 162 20.67 5.27 14.75
C VAL A 162 21.75 6.35 14.92
N GLU A 163 22.79 6.09 15.72
CA GLU A 163 23.92 7.01 15.92
C GLU A 163 24.63 7.31 14.60
N TYR A 164 24.92 6.28 13.78
CA TYR A 164 25.55 6.45 12.47
C TYR A 164 24.76 7.41 11.57
N VAL A 165 23.45 7.24 11.49
CA VAL A 165 22.63 8.01 10.53
C VAL A 165 22.17 9.37 11.08
N ASN A 166 21.98 9.51 12.40
CA ASN A 166 21.29 10.69 12.97
C ASN A 166 22.15 11.56 13.88
N GLU A 167 23.28 11.07 14.42
CA GLU A 167 24.06 11.84 15.40
C GLU A 167 24.79 13.03 14.72
N PRO A 168 24.55 14.28 15.17
CA PRO A 168 25.23 15.47 14.66
C PRO A 168 26.59 15.71 15.31
N ALA A 169 26.84 15.24 16.54
CA ALA A 169 28.08 15.44 17.25
C ALA A 169 29.23 14.56 16.69
N HIS A 170 30.46 14.84 17.10
CA HIS A 170 31.62 14.02 16.79
C HIS A 170 31.66 12.80 17.71
N THR A 171 31.09 11.69 17.23
CA THR A 171 31.13 10.38 17.85
C THR A 171 31.72 9.37 16.87
N ALA A 172 32.08 8.19 17.34
CA ALA A 172 32.74 7.17 16.49
C ALA A 172 31.93 6.82 15.25
N TYR A 173 30.60 6.63 15.38
CA TYR A 173 29.75 6.25 14.24
C TYR A 173 29.34 7.45 13.38
N ALA A 174 29.12 8.63 13.97
CA ALA A 174 28.91 9.85 13.20
C ALA A 174 30.15 10.26 12.38
N ASP A 175 31.35 10.08 12.94
CA ASP A 175 32.61 10.34 12.23
C ASP A 175 32.86 9.30 11.14
N MET A 176 32.43 8.04 11.33
CA MET A 176 32.41 7.02 10.28
C MET A 176 31.51 7.44 9.10
N ARG A 177 30.29 7.95 9.36
CA ARG A 177 29.41 8.50 8.30
C ARG A 177 30.10 9.61 7.52
N ARG A 178 30.76 10.56 8.22
CA ARG A 178 31.51 11.66 7.59
C ARG A 178 32.66 11.13 6.73
N ALA A 179 33.41 10.16 7.26
CA ALA A 179 34.48 9.52 6.51
C ALA A 179 33.99 8.79 5.24
N ASN A 180 32.74 8.33 5.24
CA ASN A 180 32.06 7.73 4.09
C ASN A 180 31.47 8.77 3.13
N GLY A 181 31.67 10.07 3.38
CA GLY A 181 31.32 11.15 2.47
C GLY A 181 29.98 11.85 2.73
N HIS A 182 29.39 11.63 3.92
CA HIS A 182 28.14 12.30 4.29
C HIS A 182 28.28 13.05 5.62
N ASP A 183 28.54 14.37 5.53
CA ASP A 183 28.83 15.19 6.72
C ASP A 183 27.61 15.41 7.62
N ALA A 184 26.45 15.75 7.04
CA ALA A 184 25.22 16.00 7.78
C ALA A 184 24.56 14.69 8.23
N PRO A 185 23.77 14.71 9.32
CA PRO A 185 22.88 13.60 9.64
C PRO A 185 21.86 13.35 8.53
N TYR A 186 21.53 12.09 8.29
CA TYR A 186 20.47 11.70 7.35
C TYR A 186 19.06 11.96 7.92
N ASN A 187 18.93 12.07 9.25
CA ASN A 187 17.66 12.30 9.95
C ASN A 187 16.59 11.24 9.68
N VAL A 188 16.96 9.98 9.67
CA VAL A 188 16.03 8.86 9.51
C VAL A 188 15.08 8.82 10.70
N LYS A 189 13.78 8.98 10.44
CA LYS A 189 12.77 9.08 11.50
C LYS A 189 12.03 7.79 11.79
N ILE A 190 11.85 6.90 10.82
CA ILE A 190 11.00 5.72 10.94
C ILE A 190 11.85 4.45 11.03
N TRP A 191 11.64 3.68 12.12
CA TRP A 191 12.43 2.49 12.44
C TRP A 191 11.56 1.32 12.86
N GLY A 192 11.78 0.15 12.26
CA GLY A 192 11.15 -1.10 12.65
C GLY A 192 11.99 -1.85 13.68
N LEU A 193 11.35 -2.36 14.72
CA LEU A 193 11.97 -3.17 15.77
C LEU A 193 11.99 -4.66 15.38
N GLY A 194 12.43 -4.97 14.18
CA GLY A 194 12.47 -6.32 13.62
C GLY A 194 11.35 -6.61 12.64
N ASN A 195 11.39 -7.80 12.03
CA ASN A 195 10.46 -8.27 11.00
C ASN A 195 9.92 -9.65 11.35
N GLU A 196 8.58 -9.81 11.31
CA GLU A 196 7.87 -11.11 11.38
C GLU A 196 8.37 -12.06 12.49
N ILE A 197 8.80 -11.54 13.61
CA ILE A 197 9.37 -12.35 14.71
C ILE A 197 8.34 -13.33 15.31
N ASP A 198 7.05 -13.14 15.02
CA ASP A 198 5.94 -14.05 15.33
C ASP A 198 5.89 -15.29 14.41
N GLY A 199 6.58 -15.25 13.27
CA GLY A 199 6.53 -16.30 12.26
C GLY A 199 7.61 -17.37 12.48
N PRO A 200 7.25 -18.68 12.50
CA PRO A 200 8.23 -19.76 12.69
C PRO A 200 9.22 -19.91 11.52
N TRP A 201 8.99 -19.24 10.40
CA TRP A 201 9.90 -19.18 9.26
C TRP A 201 11.03 -18.15 9.44
N GLN A 202 10.85 -17.20 10.38
CA GLN A 202 11.78 -16.10 10.57
C GLN A 202 13.01 -16.54 11.37
N LEU A 203 14.20 -16.20 10.89
CA LEU A 203 15.42 -16.39 11.64
C LEU A 203 15.38 -15.54 12.92
N GLY A 204 15.62 -16.17 14.07
CA GLY A 204 15.48 -15.52 15.36
C GLY A 204 14.05 -15.38 15.86
N HIS A 205 13.09 -16.19 15.32
CA HIS A 205 11.75 -16.33 15.85
C HIS A 205 11.72 -16.42 17.39
N ARG A 206 10.78 -15.74 18.03
CA ARG A 206 10.67 -15.65 19.50
C ARG A 206 9.23 -15.89 19.95
N THR A 207 9.05 -16.15 21.24
CA THR A 207 7.75 -15.99 21.89
C THR A 207 7.39 -14.50 21.94
N ALA A 208 6.10 -14.18 22.07
CA ALA A 208 5.65 -12.79 22.18
C ALA A 208 6.33 -12.03 23.32
N GLU A 209 6.50 -12.70 24.47
CA GLU A 209 7.15 -12.13 25.65
C GLU A 209 8.65 -11.89 25.44
N ASP A 210 9.37 -12.84 24.86
CA ASP A 210 10.81 -12.69 24.61
C ASP A 210 11.08 -11.60 23.56
N TYR A 211 10.22 -11.51 22.54
CA TYR A 211 10.30 -10.42 21.58
C TYR A 211 10.02 -9.08 22.24
N ALA A 212 8.94 -8.97 23.02
CA ALA A 212 8.56 -7.72 23.66
C ALA A 212 9.64 -7.19 24.62
N LYS A 213 10.30 -8.09 25.39
CA LYS A 213 11.45 -7.72 26.25
C LYS A 213 12.64 -7.21 25.43
N PHE A 214 12.99 -7.89 24.35
CA PHE A 214 14.05 -7.42 23.44
C PHE A 214 13.71 -6.05 22.82
N ALA A 215 12.51 -5.92 22.26
CA ALA A 215 12.08 -4.71 21.57
C ALA A 215 11.99 -3.51 22.52
N LEU A 216 11.58 -3.72 23.78
CA LEU A 216 11.55 -2.68 24.81
C LEU A 216 12.96 -2.10 25.09
N GLU A 217 13.95 -2.96 25.26
CA GLU A 217 15.31 -2.49 25.51
C GLU A 217 15.96 -1.89 24.25
N ALA A 218 15.65 -2.43 23.07
CA ALA A 218 16.06 -1.83 21.80
C ALA A 218 15.45 -0.42 21.62
N ALA A 219 14.14 -0.27 21.86
CA ALA A 219 13.46 1.02 21.79
C ALA A 219 14.09 2.07 22.70
N LYS A 220 14.36 1.71 23.96
CA LYS A 220 15.05 2.60 24.93
C LYS A 220 16.46 3.00 24.44
N ALA A 221 17.24 2.04 23.96
CA ALA A 221 18.60 2.30 23.50
C ALA A 221 18.61 3.20 22.24
N MET A 222 17.76 2.92 21.27
CA MET A 222 17.63 3.70 20.03
C MET A 222 17.15 5.13 20.31
N ARG A 223 16.15 5.31 21.19
CA ARG A 223 15.66 6.65 21.58
C ARG A 223 16.68 7.48 22.38
N ARG A 224 17.64 6.84 23.04
CA ARG A 224 18.76 7.55 23.68
C ARG A 224 19.78 8.07 22.66
N ALA A 225 19.85 7.44 21.48
CA ALA A 225 20.66 7.96 20.39
C ALA A 225 19.92 9.10 19.63
N ASP A 226 18.60 8.97 19.42
CA ASP A 226 17.75 10.03 18.87
C ASP A 226 16.31 9.87 19.40
N ASP A 227 15.84 10.77 20.24
CA ASP A 227 14.51 10.70 20.85
C ASP A 227 13.36 11.10 19.91
N SER A 228 13.70 11.67 18.76
CA SER A 228 12.75 12.12 17.75
C SER A 228 12.27 11.00 16.81
N ILE A 229 12.85 9.80 16.89
CA ILE A 229 12.50 8.67 16.01
C ILE A 229 11.12 8.09 16.35
N LYS A 230 10.48 7.53 15.32
CA LYS A 230 9.23 6.78 15.39
C LYS A 230 9.52 5.29 15.30
N LEU A 231 8.97 4.53 16.24
CA LEU A 231 9.26 3.10 16.37
C LEU A 231 8.04 2.26 16.03
N ILE A 232 8.26 1.23 15.21
CA ILE A 232 7.27 0.26 14.78
C ILE A 232 7.63 -1.09 15.40
N ALA A 233 6.77 -1.61 16.29
CA ALA A 233 6.95 -2.96 16.82
C ALA A 233 6.48 -4.01 15.82
N SER A 234 7.17 -5.16 15.74
CA SER A 234 6.70 -6.31 14.96
C SER A 234 5.42 -6.87 15.57
N GLY A 235 4.32 -6.61 14.90
CA GLY A 235 3.02 -7.19 15.22
C GLY A 235 2.83 -8.53 14.50
N SER A 236 1.58 -8.84 14.12
CA SER A 236 1.25 -10.15 13.55
C SER A 236 1.51 -10.22 12.05
N SER A 237 2.20 -11.28 11.63
CA SER A 237 2.34 -11.72 10.25
C SER A 237 1.72 -13.11 10.02
N ASN A 238 1.54 -13.88 11.08
CA ASN A 238 1.07 -15.27 11.03
C ASN A 238 -0.41 -15.39 11.40
N PHE A 239 -1.30 -15.33 10.40
CA PHE A 239 -2.74 -15.50 10.55
C PHE A 239 -3.22 -16.94 10.22
N ARG A 240 -2.32 -17.93 10.20
CA ARG A 240 -2.68 -19.32 9.93
C ARG A 240 -3.59 -19.88 11.04
N PRO A 241 -4.48 -20.82 10.72
CA PRO A 241 -5.27 -21.51 11.75
C PRO A 241 -4.37 -22.10 12.84
N GLY A 242 -4.71 -21.82 14.11
CA GLY A 242 -3.94 -22.26 15.27
C GLY A 242 -2.82 -21.30 15.71
N SER A 243 -2.54 -20.21 14.99
CA SER A 243 -1.66 -19.15 15.50
C SER A 243 -2.40 -18.29 16.54
N ASP A 244 -1.69 -17.89 17.60
CA ASP A 244 -2.21 -16.93 18.60
C ASP A 244 -1.81 -15.49 18.24
N TRP A 245 -2.21 -15.04 17.05
CA TRP A 245 -1.88 -13.69 16.59
C TRP A 245 -2.52 -12.59 17.45
N ILE A 246 -3.66 -12.86 18.09
CA ILE A 246 -4.32 -11.91 19.01
C ILE A 246 -3.50 -11.79 20.30
N GLY A 247 -3.10 -12.92 20.91
CA GLY A 247 -2.25 -12.93 22.09
C GLY A 247 -0.87 -12.31 21.83
N TRP A 248 -0.30 -12.53 20.63
CA TRP A 248 0.94 -11.87 20.21
C TRP A 248 0.82 -10.35 20.29
N ASN A 249 -0.14 -9.77 19.57
CA ASN A 249 -0.34 -8.31 19.54
C ASN A 249 -0.66 -7.74 20.92
N ARG A 250 -1.48 -8.44 21.72
CA ARG A 250 -1.79 -8.04 23.09
C ARG A 250 -0.53 -7.95 23.94
N THR A 251 0.30 -9.00 23.95
CA THR A 251 1.53 -9.05 24.73
C THR A 251 2.51 -7.96 24.30
N VAL A 252 2.73 -7.78 23.00
CA VAL A 252 3.60 -6.73 22.47
C VAL A 252 3.12 -5.35 22.90
N LEU A 253 1.83 -5.05 22.79
CA LEU A 253 1.24 -3.78 23.21
C LEU A 253 1.34 -3.57 24.74
N GLU A 254 1.13 -4.60 25.56
CA GLU A 254 1.27 -4.49 27.02
C GLU A 254 2.66 -4.05 27.44
N TYR A 255 3.71 -4.58 26.81
CA TYR A 255 5.10 -4.24 27.11
C TYR A 255 5.54 -2.88 26.51
N LEU A 256 5.09 -2.56 25.28
CA LEU A 256 5.67 -1.48 24.47
C LEU A 256 4.80 -0.24 24.34
N LYS A 257 3.61 -0.20 24.95
CA LYS A 257 2.64 0.91 24.80
C LYS A 257 3.17 2.32 25.12
N ASN A 258 4.27 2.42 25.87
CA ASN A 258 4.91 3.71 26.18
C ASN A 258 6.06 4.05 25.23
N ASP A 259 6.54 3.09 24.43
CA ASP A 259 7.82 3.15 23.73
C ASP A 259 7.70 3.07 22.21
N ILE A 260 6.52 2.74 21.68
CA ILE A 260 6.28 2.64 20.24
C ILE A 260 5.27 3.67 19.74
N ASP A 261 5.31 3.94 18.44
CA ASP A 261 4.37 4.78 17.71
C ASP A 261 3.44 3.94 16.83
N TYR A 262 3.88 2.75 16.44
CA TYR A 262 3.12 1.84 15.58
C TYR A 262 3.30 0.38 16.00
N ILE A 263 2.29 -0.42 15.67
CA ILE A 263 2.39 -1.89 15.64
C ILE A 263 2.17 -2.38 14.20
N SER A 264 3.02 -3.29 13.70
CA SER A 264 2.95 -3.75 12.32
C SER A 264 1.90 -4.83 12.11
N LEU A 265 1.34 -4.89 10.89
CA LEU A 265 0.54 -6.00 10.39
C LEU A 265 1.00 -6.36 8.98
N HIS A 266 1.13 -7.66 8.69
CA HIS A 266 1.46 -8.16 7.36
C HIS A 266 0.33 -9.02 6.82
N THR A 267 -0.01 -8.87 5.55
CA THR A 267 -1.02 -9.73 4.92
C THR A 267 -0.74 -9.91 3.43
N TYR A 268 -0.59 -11.17 3.04
CA TYR A 268 -0.57 -11.57 1.64
C TYR A 268 -1.83 -12.37 1.32
N ILE A 269 -2.39 -12.12 0.14
CA ILE A 269 -3.58 -12.83 -0.35
C ILE A 269 -3.31 -13.46 -1.71
N GLY A 270 -4.17 -14.38 -2.15
CA GLY A 270 -4.02 -15.01 -3.44
C GLY A 270 -5.29 -15.67 -3.93
N ASN A 271 -5.31 -16.02 -5.22
CA ASN A 271 -6.43 -16.67 -5.88
C ASN A 271 -6.06 -18.03 -6.53
N PRO A 272 -5.53 -19.00 -5.75
CA PRO A 272 -5.16 -20.30 -6.30
C PRO A 272 -6.37 -21.10 -6.81
N GLY A 273 -7.55 -20.81 -6.28
CA GLY A 273 -8.81 -21.44 -6.70
C GLY A 273 -9.49 -20.78 -7.89
N ASN A 274 -8.91 -19.74 -8.46
CA ASN A 274 -9.46 -18.97 -9.57
C ASN A 274 -10.92 -18.53 -9.38
N ASN A 275 -11.23 -18.01 -8.19
CA ASN A 275 -12.55 -17.52 -7.82
C ASN A 275 -12.46 -16.05 -7.39
N LEU A 276 -12.91 -15.13 -8.25
CA LEU A 276 -12.82 -13.69 -8.04
C LEU A 276 -13.59 -13.24 -6.78
N GLU A 277 -14.80 -13.78 -6.56
CA GLU A 277 -15.63 -13.39 -5.41
C GLU A 277 -14.96 -13.75 -4.09
N LYS A 278 -14.40 -14.97 -3.98
CA LYS A 278 -13.62 -15.38 -2.80
C LYS A 278 -12.36 -14.55 -2.64
N PHE A 279 -11.66 -14.26 -3.73
CA PHE A 279 -10.44 -13.48 -3.71
C PHE A 279 -10.67 -12.06 -3.22
N LEU A 280 -11.70 -11.39 -3.73
CA LEU A 280 -12.02 -10.03 -3.35
C LEU A 280 -12.85 -9.92 -2.04
N ALA A 281 -13.36 -11.03 -1.51
CA ALA A 281 -13.95 -11.08 -0.17
C ALA A 281 -12.89 -10.97 0.95
N GLU A 282 -11.61 -11.22 0.64
CA GLU A 282 -10.51 -11.07 1.61
C GLU A 282 -10.43 -9.66 2.23
N GLY A 283 -10.97 -8.63 1.55
CA GLY A 283 -11.11 -7.30 2.13
C GLY A 283 -11.84 -7.27 3.47
N ALA A 284 -12.88 -8.10 3.63
CA ALA A 284 -13.59 -8.20 4.90
C ALA A 284 -12.74 -8.83 6.03
N ASN A 285 -11.79 -9.69 5.69
CA ASN A 285 -10.84 -10.26 6.66
C ASN A 285 -9.77 -9.22 7.04
N ILE A 286 -9.33 -8.40 6.07
CA ILE A 286 -8.39 -7.30 6.32
C ILE A 286 -9.01 -6.27 7.26
N ASP A 287 -10.24 -5.80 6.97
CA ASP A 287 -10.98 -4.88 7.83
C ASP A 287 -11.13 -5.46 9.25
N GLN A 288 -11.49 -6.74 9.37
CA GLN A 288 -11.63 -7.38 10.68
C GLN A 288 -10.32 -7.44 11.47
N ARG A 289 -9.18 -7.72 10.81
CA ARG A 289 -7.87 -7.73 11.49
C ARG A 289 -7.50 -6.35 12.00
N ILE A 290 -7.72 -5.32 11.19
CA ILE A 290 -7.49 -3.92 11.59
C ILE A 290 -8.36 -3.56 12.80
N GLU A 291 -9.65 -3.87 12.79
CA GLU A 291 -10.56 -3.57 13.89
C GLU A 291 -10.18 -4.31 15.19
N ILE A 292 -9.76 -5.57 15.10
CA ILE A 292 -9.31 -6.31 16.27
C ILE A 292 -8.05 -5.67 16.88
N VAL A 293 -7.06 -5.33 16.05
CA VAL A 293 -5.81 -4.73 16.54
C VAL A 293 -6.05 -3.31 17.06
N LYS A 294 -6.93 -2.53 16.43
CA LYS A 294 -7.40 -1.24 16.96
C LYS A 294 -7.97 -1.39 18.37
N GLY A 295 -8.86 -2.37 18.58
CA GLY A 295 -9.41 -2.65 19.91
C GLY A 295 -8.34 -3.05 20.94
N LEU A 296 -7.30 -3.79 20.54
CA LEU A 296 -6.16 -4.11 21.41
C LEU A 296 -5.32 -2.87 21.76
N ILE A 297 -5.10 -1.97 20.80
CA ILE A 297 -4.43 -0.68 21.05
C ILE A 297 -5.22 0.15 22.06
N GLU A 298 -6.52 0.30 21.85
CA GLU A 298 -7.40 1.05 22.76
C GLU A 298 -7.42 0.43 24.17
N ALA A 299 -7.46 -0.90 24.28
CA ALA A 299 -7.39 -1.59 25.57
C ALA A 299 -6.05 -1.36 26.29
N ALA A 300 -4.92 -1.40 25.57
CA ALA A 300 -3.62 -1.12 26.15
C ALA A 300 -3.49 0.34 26.60
N GLN A 301 -3.98 1.29 25.82
CA GLN A 301 -3.97 2.72 26.11
C GLN A 301 -4.87 3.09 27.28
N ALA A 302 -6.02 2.43 27.44
CA ALA A 302 -6.95 2.67 28.55
C ALA A 302 -6.34 2.41 29.95
N THR A 303 -5.23 1.68 30.03
CA THR A 303 -4.49 1.44 31.26
C THR A 303 -3.45 2.53 31.60
N GLN A 304 -3.30 3.54 30.75
CA GLN A 304 -2.30 4.60 30.90
C GLN A 304 -2.95 5.88 31.46
N THR A 305 -2.22 6.60 32.31
CA THR A 305 -2.64 7.93 32.81
C THR A 305 -2.56 8.99 31.70
N THR A 306 -1.55 8.89 30.85
CA THR A 306 -1.34 9.79 29.70
C THR A 306 -1.04 8.91 28.48
N PRO A 307 -2.08 8.47 27.76
CA PRO A 307 -1.90 7.58 26.63
C PRO A 307 -1.18 8.29 25.49
N ARG A 308 -0.23 7.57 24.90
CA ARG A 308 0.48 7.96 23.70
C ARG A 308 -0.24 7.37 22.49
N PRO A 309 -0.46 8.11 21.40
CA PRO A 309 -1.07 7.53 20.21
C PRO A 309 -0.22 6.38 19.66
N ILE A 310 -0.86 5.25 19.40
CA ILE A 310 -0.28 4.11 18.70
C ILE A 310 -1.16 3.83 17.49
N TYR A 311 -0.53 3.65 16.33
CA TYR A 311 -1.21 3.39 15.08
C TYR A 311 -0.83 2.03 14.50
N ILE A 312 -1.51 1.59 13.47
CA ILE A 312 -1.16 0.40 12.70
C ILE A 312 -0.27 0.82 11.54
N ALA A 313 0.88 0.15 11.42
CA ALA A 313 1.70 0.12 10.22
C ALA A 313 1.37 -1.17 9.46
N PHE A 314 0.68 -1.06 8.33
CA PHE A 314 0.43 -2.20 7.46
C PHE A 314 1.62 -2.35 6.50
N ASP A 315 2.81 -2.60 7.06
CA ASP A 315 4.10 -2.39 6.41
C ASP A 315 4.60 -3.57 5.55
N GLU A 316 3.74 -4.61 5.38
CA GLU A 316 3.81 -5.56 4.28
C GLU A 316 2.41 -5.98 3.84
N TRP A 317 2.11 -5.78 2.55
CA TRP A 317 0.87 -6.26 1.96
C TRP A 317 1.03 -6.45 0.46
N ASN A 318 0.42 -7.48 -0.10
CA ASN A 318 0.31 -7.66 -1.55
C ASN A 318 -0.50 -8.92 -1.90
N VAL A 319 -0.60 -9.19 -3.20
CA VAL A 319 -0.98 -10.47 -3.78
C VAL A 319 0.28 -11.32 -3.95
N TRP A 320 0.31 -12.51 -3.34
CA TRP A 320 1.44 -13.42 -3.48
C TRP A 320 0.99 -14.87 -3.32
N TYR A 321 0.98 -15.65 -4.38
CA TYR A 321 0.58 -17.07 -4.34
C TYR A 321 1.15 -17.92 -5.46
N ARG A 322 1.45 -17.37 -6.66
CA ARG A 322 1.90 -18.15 -7.82
C ARG A 322 3.33 -18.65 -7.67
N THR A 323 4.15 -17.90 -6.96
CA THR A 323 5.56 -18.22 -6.69
C THR A 323 5.77 -18.87 -5.33
N LEU A 324 4.72 -18.98 -4.49
CA LEU A 324 4.81 -19.67 -3.20
C LEU A 324 5.12 -21.16 -3.39
N GLY A 325 6.07 -21.66 -2.59
CA GLY A 325 6.45 -23.09 -2.60
C GLY A 325 7.24 -23.54 -3.81
N ARG A 326 7.71 -22.63 -4.68
CA ARG A 326 8.69 -22.99 -5.71
C ARG A 326 10.03 -23.26 -5.06
N THR A 327 10.55 -24.48 -5.27
CA THR A 327 11.84 -24.93 -4.72
C THR A 327 13.04 -24.49 -5.58
N GLU A 328 12.82 -23.90 -6.73
CA GLU A 328 13.84 -23.39 -7.63
C GLU A 328 14.31 -22.00 -7.18
N PHE A 329 14.91 -21.93 -6.01
CA PHE A 329 15.74 -20.78 -5.62
C PHE A 329 17.00 -20.77 -6.47
N GLU A 330 16.93 -20.25 -7.64
CA GLU A 330 18.12 -19.76 -8.31
C GLU A 330 18.57 -18.49 -7.58
N ILE A 331 19.64 -18.61 -6.84
CA ILE A 331 20.32 -17.54 -6.09
C ILE A 331 20.40 -16.28 -6.94
N GLY A 332 19.82 -15.18 -6.45
CA GLY A 332 19.78 -13.90 -7.17
C GLY A 332 18.93 -13.87 -8.43
N ARG A 333 17.96 -14.78 -8.59
CA ARG A 333 17.15 -14.93 -9.80
C ARG A 333 15.65 -14.84 -9.53
N LYS A 334 14.87 -14.91 -10.61
CA LYS A 334 13.44 -14.66 -10.81
C LYS A 334 12.46 -15.48 -9.95
N GLY A 335 12.90 -16.11 -8.85
CA GLY A 335 12.10 -17.07 -8.08
C GLY A 335 10.78 -16.53 -7.53
N LEU A 336 10.74 -15.26 -7.13
CA LEU A 336 9.56 -14.59 -6.56
C LEU A 336 9.02 -13.48 -7.49
N GLU A 337 9.35 -13.51 -8.76
CA GLU A 337 8.84 -12.55 -9.75
C GLU A 337 7.44 -12.96 -10.21
N GLU A 338 6.43 -12.53 -9.45
CA GLU A 338 5.01 -12.71 -9.81
C GLU A 338 4.66 -11.93 -11.07
N ARG A 339 3.78 -12.53 -11.90
CA ARG A 339 3.14 -11.86 -13.02
C ARG A 339 1.74 -11.46 -12.60
N TYR A 340 1.53 -10.17 -12.43
CA TYR A 340 0.24 -9.63 -12.05
C TYR A 340 -0.66 -9.44 -13.26
N ASN A 341 -1.89 -9.94 -13.12
CA ASN A 341 -2.96 -9.78 -14.09
C ASN A 341 -3.96 -8.70 -13.58
N PHE A 342 -5.06 -8.54 -14.31
CA PHE A 342 -6.03 -7.51 -13.98
C PHE A 342 -6.76 -7.76 -12.64
N GLU A 343 -7.06 -9.02 -12.27
CA GLU A 343 -7.70 -9.30 -10.97
C GLU A 343 -6.82 -8.90 -9.78
N ASP A 344 -5.50 -8.97 -9.93
CA ASP A 344 -4.56 -8.55 -8.88
C ASP A 344 -4.60 -7.03 -8.68
N ALA A 345 -4.82 -6.26 -9.74
CA ALA A 345 -5.04 -4.81 -9.63
C ALA A 345 -6.33 -4.48 -8.86
N LEU A 346 -7.39 -5.26 -9.06
CA LEU A 346 -8.63 -5.11 -8.27
C LEU A 346 -8.37 -5.41 -6.78
N ALA A 347 -7.55 -6.42 -6.48
CA ALA A 347 -7.16 -6.75 -5.11
C ALA A 347 -6.31 -5.64 -4.47
N ALA A 348 -5.39 -5.01 -5.22
CA ALA A 348 -4.66 -3.84 -4.73
C ALA A 348 -5.60 -2.68 -4.38
N GLY A 349 -6.60 -2.39 -5.22
CA GLY A 349 -7.63 -1.40 -4.93
C GLY A 349 -8.46 -1.73 -3.68
N MET A 350 -8.73 -3.01 -3.45
CA MET A 350 -9.43 -3.48 -2.25
C MET A 350 -8.63 -3.19 -0.96
N PHE A 351 -7.31 -3.42 -0.95
CA PHE A 351 -6.45 -3.05 0.18
C PHE A 351 -6.49 -1.54 0.44
N LEU A 352 -6.35 -0.74 -0.62
CA LEU A 352 -6.36 0.72 -0.49
C LEU A 352 -7.71 1.25 0.02
N ASN A 353 -8.84 0.66 -0.43
CA ASN A 353 -10.15 0.96 0.12
C ASN A 353 -10.23 0.65 1.62
N SER A 354 -9.66 -0.50 2.05
CA SER A 354 -9.61 -0.88 3.46
C SER A 354 -8.79 0.14 4.27
N PHE A 355 -7.62 0.55 3.80
CA PHE A 355 -6.79 1.54 4.50
C PHE A 355 -7.47 2.90 4.61
N PHE A 356 -8.18 3.34 3.58
CA PHE A 356 -8.94 4.60 3.66
C PHE A 356 -10.10 4.51 4.65
N ARG A 357 -10.82 3.38 4.72
CA ARG A 357 -11.88 3.19 5.71
C ARG A 357 -11.37 3.22 7.16
N HIS A 358 -10.10 2.88 7.35
CA HIS A 358 -9.45 2.82 8.67
C HIS A 358 -8.35 3.87 8.84
N ALA A 359 -8.46 5.03 8.16
CA ALA A 359 -7.46 6.10 8.20
C ALA A 359 -7.27 6.74 9.59
N ASP A 360 -8.17 6.49 10.52
CA ASP A 360 -8.01 6.86 11.93
C ASP A 360 -6.96 6.03 12.66
N THR A 361 -6.72 4.81 12.19
CA THR A 361 -5.85 3.84 12.86
C THR A 361 -4.69 3.38 11.98
N VAL A 362 -4.91 3.12 10.67
CA VAL A 362 -3.84 2.76 9.72
C VAL A 362 -3.22 4.04 9.18
N ARG A 363 -1.98 4.32 9.58
CA ARG A 363 -1.26 5.55 9.22
C ARG A 363 -0.02 5.31 8.37
N LEU A 364 0.33 4.05 8.13
CA LEU A 364 1.47 3.66 7.34
C LEU A 364 1.16 2.34 6.64
N ALA A 365 1.52 2.23 5.36
CA ALA A 365 1.44 0.98 4.62
C ALA A 365 2.56 0.89 3.59
N ASN A 366 3.17 -0.30 3.45
CA ASN A 366 4.21 -0.54 2.46
C ASN A 366 3.83 -1.71 1.56
N LEU A 367 3.64 -1.46 0.27
CA LEU A 367 3.50 -2.54 -0.68
C LEU A 367 4.80 -3.33 -0.77
N ALA A 368 4.74 -4.62 -0.60
CA ALA A 368 5.87 -5.53 -0.77
C ALA A 368 5.78 -6.23 -2.15
N GLN A 369 6.71 -5.98 -3.11
CA GLN A 369 7.82 -5.07 -3.02
C GLN A 369 7.79 -4.06 -4.18
N LEU A 370 8.86 -3.26 -4.34
CA LEU A 370 8.85 -2.15 -5.30
C LEU A 370 9.19 -2.57 -6.73
N VAL A 371 10.23 -3.41 -6.90
CA VAL A 371 10.76 -3.79 -8.23
C VAL A 371 11.00 -5.30 -8.32
N ASN A 372 10.62 -5.90 -9.43
CA ASN A 372 10.80 -7.29 -9.82
C ASN A 372 10.09 -8.32 -8.93
N VAL A 373 10.44 -8.37 -7.65
CA VAL A 373 9.90 -9.35 -6.70
C VAL A 373 8.50 -8.90 -6.25
N ILE A 374 7.47 -9.68 -6.56
CA ILE A 374 6.05 -9.36 -6.24
C ILE A 374 5.72 -7.87 -6.39
N ALA A 375 6.12 -7.24 -7.49
CA ALA A 375 6.28 -5.79 -7.59
C ALA A 375 5.42 -5.14 -8.68
N PRO A 376 5.08 -3.84 -8.54
CA PRO A 376 4.39 -3.07 -9.58
C PRO A 376 5.29 -2.74 -10.79
N ILE A 377 6.61 -2.76 -10.63
CA ILE A 377 7.60 -2.42 -11.66
C ILE A 377 8.44 -3.66 -11.95
N VAL A 378 8.58 -4.04 -13.22
CA VAL A 378 9.47 -5.13 -13.64
C VAL A 378 10.54 -4.57 -14.57
N ALA A 379 11.80 -4.79 -14.20
CA ALA A 379 12.96 -4.35 -14.95
C ALA A 379 13.82 -5.53 -15.41
N ASN A 380 14.49 -5.34 -16.54
CA ASN A 380 15.55 -6.20 -17.05
C ASN A 380 16.74 -5.35 -17.49
N LYS A 381 17.75 -5.95 -18.13
CA LYS A 381 18.93 -5.22 -18.59
C LYS A 381 18.64 -4.15 -19.65
N ASP A 382 17.54 -4.26 -20.39
CA ASP A 382 17.22 -3.46 -21.57
C ASP A 382 16.10 -2.42 -21.31
N GLY A 383 15.39 -2.49 -20.17
CA GLY A 383 14.28 -1.59 -19.86
C GLY A 383 13.42 -2.04 -18.69
N MET A 384 12.22 -1.49 -18.61
CA MET A 384 11.22 -1.86 -17.62
C MET A 384 9.80 -1.78 -18.18
N PHE A 385 8.84 -2.41 -17.51
CA PHE A 385 7.42 -2.18 -17.75
C PHE A 385 6.63 -2.13 -16.43
N LEU A 386 5.42 -1.57 -16.49
CA LEU A 386 4.53 -1.42 -15.35
C LEU A 386 3.51 -2.56 -15.32
N GLN A 387 3.46 -3.28 -14.21
CA GLN A 387 2.46 -4.31 -13.97
C GLN A 387 1.08 -3.70 -13.65
N THR A 388 0.04 -4.50 -13.69
CA THR A 388 -1.34 -4.04 -13.52
C THR A 388 -1.61 -3.39 -12.17
N ILE A 389 -0.95 -3.87 -11.10
CA ILE A 389 -1.08 -3.33 -9.74
C ILE A 389 -0.49 -1.92 -9.57
N TYR A 390 0.33 -1.45 -10.51
CA TYR A 390 0.89 -0.10 -10.49
C TYR A 390 -0.21 0.98 -10.57
N TRP A 391 -1.26 0.73 -11.34
CA TRP A 391 -2.30 1.73 -11.61
C TRP A 391 -3.14 2.11 -10.38
N PRO A 392 -3.66 1.17 -9.57
CA PRO A 392 -4.34 1.52 -8.33
C PRO A 392 -3.45 2.31 -7.36
N LEU A 393 -2.18 1.90 -7.20
CA LEU A 393 -1.23 2.60 -6.32
C LEU A 393 -1.03 4.05 -6.77
N LEU A 394 -0.81 4.26 -8.07
CA LEU A 394 -0.62 5.58 -8.67
C LEU A 394 -1.83 6.48 -8.42
N GLU A 395 -3.03 5.96 -8.71
CA GLU A 395 -4.22 6.78 -8.76
C GLU A 395 -4.77 7.11 -7.37
N TYR A 396 -4.78 6.14 -6.46
CA TYR A 396 -5.13 6.41 -5.06
C TYR A 396 -4.15 7.37 -4.37
N GLY A 397 -2.89 7.36 -4.77
CA GLY A 397 -1.89 8.33 -4.30
C GLY A 397 -2.13 9.75 -4.81
N LYS A 398 -2.60 9.91 -6.05
CA LYS A 398 -2.78 11.19 -6.74
C LYS A 398 -4.19 11.76 -6.65
N GLN A 399 -5.20 10.92 -6.82
CA GLN A 399 -6.62 11.34 -6.85
C GLN A 399 -7.31 11.00 -5.53
N ARG A 400 -7.09 11.82 -4.53
CA ARG A 400 -7.68 11.67 -3.22
C ARG A 400 -7.84 13.01 -2.50
N GLY A 401 -8.80 13.05 -1.59
CA GLY A 401 -8.86 14.08 -0.56
C GLY A 401 -7.91 13.78 0.61
N ASN A 402 -7.72 14.75 1.45
CA ASN A 402 -6.86 14.61 2.64
C ASN A 402 -7.61 14.05 3.86
N VAL A 403 -8.94 13.93 3.79
CA VAL A 403 -9.79 13.44 4.87
C VAL A 403 -10.56 12.23 4.38
N SER A 404 -10.44 11.10 5.06
CA SER A 404 -11.30 9.94 4.86
C SER A 404 -12.64 10.15 5.53
N LEU A 405 -13.71 9.76 4.85
CA LEU A 405 -15.09 9.93 5.33
C LEU A 405 -15.74 8.58 5.63
N SER A 406 -16.65 8.59 6.60
CA SER A 406 -17.55 7.47 6.84
C SER A 406 -18.51 7.29 5.67
N VAL A 407 -18.57 6.09 5.11
CA VAL A 407 -19.45 5.75 4.00
C VAL A 407 -20.32 4.54 4.35
N LEU A 408 -21.61 4.63 4.00
CA LEU A 408 -22.54 3.49 4.06
C LEU A 408 -22.90 3.06 2.65
N ALA A 409 -22.40 1.91 2.24
CA ALA A 409 -22.72 1.30 0.95
C ALA A 409 -23.66 0.11 1.13
N THR A 410 -24.75 0.10 0.34
CA THR A 410 -25.63 -1.07 0.20
C THR A 410 -25.63 -1.48 -1.27
N SER A 411 -25.47 -2.77 -1.53
CA SER A 411 -25.45 -3.35 -2.89
C SER A 411 -25.99 -4.77 -2.85
N PRO A 412 -26.26 -5.41 -3.99
CA PRO A 412 -26.44 -6.85 -4.04
C PRO A 412 -25.27 -7.56 -3.34
N ARG A 413 -25.53 -8.75 -2.77
CA ARG A 413 -24.57 -9.45 -1.90
C ARG A 413 -24.33 -10.88 -2.37
N TYR A 414 -23.22 -11.44 -1.94
CA TYR A 414 -22.89 -12.84 -2.09
C TYR A 414 -22.37 -13.41 -0.77
N GLU A 415 -22.40 -14.72 -0.61
CA GLU A 415 -21.96 -15.38 0.61
C GLU A 415 -20.48 -15.76 0.53
N TYR A 416 -19.75 -15.45 1.60
CA TYR A 416 -18.36 -15.88 1.79
C TYR A 416 -18.11 -16.25 3.26
N ASN A 417 -17.76 -17.52 3.52
CA ASN A 417 -17.44 -18.02 4.87
C ASN A 417 -18.53 -17.68 5.92
N GLY A 418 -19.80 -17.82 5.56
CA GLY A 418 -20.92 -17.53 6.46
C GLY A 418 -21.21 -16.03 6.65
N ARG A 419 -20.60 -15.17 5.84
CA ARG A 419 -20.85 -13.72 5.83
C ARG A 419 -21.44 -13.28 4.50
N GLU A 420 -22.34 -12.33 4.56
CA GLU A 420 -22.82 -11.62 3.37
C GLU A 420 -21.90 -10.46 3.02
N ILE A 421 -21.28 -10.54 1.83
CA ILE A 421 -20.37 -9.53 1.31
C ILE A 421 -21.07 -8.72 0.21
N GLY A 422 -21.04 -7.39 0.31
CA GLY A 422 -21.53 -6.52 -0.75
C GLY A 422 -20.67 -6.57 -2.01
N TYR A 423 -21.27 -6.54 -3.19
CA TYR A 423 -20.51 -6.47 -4.44
C TYR A 423 -19.77 -5.14 -4.60
N LEU A 424 -20.32 -4.03 -4.09
CA LEU A 424 -19.60 -2.76 -4.08
C LEU A 424 -18.76 -2.62 -2.80
N ASP A 425 -17.46 -2.53 -2.98
CA ASP A 425 -16.49 -2.17 -1.95
C ASP A 425 -16.13 -0.70 -2.12
N VAL A 426 -16.42 0.10 -1.11
CA VAL A 426 -16.39 1.56 -1.22
C VAL A 426 -15.52 2.19 -0.15
N SER A 427 -14.72 3.14 -0.55
CA SER A 427 -14.11 4.13 0.35
C SER A 427 -14.32 5.55 -0.20
N THR A 428 -14.26 6.54 0.66
CA THR A 428 -14.44 7.93 0.25
C THR A 428 -13.45 8.84 0.93
N THR A 429 -12.92 9.79 0.16
CA THR A 429 -12.07 10.85 0.70
C THR A 429 -12.55 12.22 0.22
N TYR A 430 -12.25 13.26 0.99
CA TYR A 430 -12.68 14.62 0.75
C TYR A 430 -11.52 15.60 0.90
N ASP A 431 -11.43 16.54 -0.03
CA ASP A 431 -10.57 17.71 0.13
C ASP A 431 -11.43 18.94 0.48
N PRO A 432 -11.38 19.41 1.73
CA PRO A 432 -12.19 20.58 2.14
C PRO A 432 -11.75 21.89 1.49
N LYS A 433 -10.51 21.97 0.96
CA LYS A 433 -10.01 23.19 0.30
C LYS A 433 -10.57 23.35 -1.11
N THR A 434 -10.59 22.27 -1.88
CA THR A 434 -11.12 22.26 -3.25
C THR A 434 -12.60 21.91 -3.28
N ARG A 435 -13.16 21.39 -2.19
CA ARG A 435 -14.52 20.85 -2.05
C ARG A 435 -14.75 19.67 -3.00
N GLU A 436 -13.71 18.89 -3.25
CA GLU A 436 -13.77 17.69 -4.09
C GLU A 436 -13.93 16.45 -3.24
N LEU A 437 -14.89 15.63 -3.63
CA LEU A 437 -15.20 14.33 -3.06
C LEU A 437 -14.71 13.24 -4.03
N PHE A 438 -13.95 12.28 -3.51
CA PHE A 438 -13.47 11.13 -4.24
C PHE A 438 -14.19 9.88 -3.73
N VAL A 439 -14.91 9.20 -4.62
CA VAL A 439 -15.66 7.99 -4.31
C VAL A 439 -14.96 6.83 -5.02
N ASN A 440 -14.25 6.02 -4.26
CA ASN A 440 -13.50 4.87 -4.77
C ASN A 440 -14.39 3.63 -4.66
N VAL A 441 -14.67 2.99 -5.77
CA VAL A 441 -15.60 1.86 -5.83
C VAL A 441 -14.96 0.70 -6.59
N LEU A 442 -14.82 -0.43 -5.90
CA LEU A 442 -14.53 -1.71 -6.52
C LEU A 442 -15.84 -2.49 -6.68
N ASN A 443 -16.25 -2.74 -7.92
CA ASN A 443 -17.32 -3.68 -8.21
C ASN A 443 -16.74 -5.10 -8.27
N ARG A 444 -17.01 -5.90 -7.25
CA ARG A 444 -16.54 -7.30 -7.12
C ARG A 444 -17.32 -8.30 -7.97
N SER A 445 -18.46 -7.87 -8.58
CA SER A 445 -19.28 -8.79 -9.39
C SER A 445 -18.56 -9.21 -10.66
N PRO A 446 -18.38 -10.51 -10.92
CA PRO A 446 -17.77 -10.96 -12.15
C PRO A 446 -18.70 -10.85 -13.37
N GLN A 447 -20.01 -10.61 -13.15
CA GLN A 447 -21.03 -10.74 -14.20
C GLN A 447 -21.88 -9.49 -14.41
N SER A 448 -22.04 -8.63 -13.38
CA SER A 448 -23.06 -7.58 -13.40
C SER A 448 -22.45 -6.20 -13.21
N ASP A 449 -22.83 -5.30 -14.10
CA ASP A 449 -22.74 -3.86 -13.86
C ASP A 449 -23.73 -3.49 -12.75
N ILE A 450 -23.36 -2.56 -11.86
CA ILE A 450 -24.19 -2.18 -10.73
C ILE A 450 -24.42 -0.67 -10.75
N ALA A 451 -25.68 -0.28 -11.01
CA ALA A 451 -26.10 1.10 -10.87
C ALA A 451 -26.26 1.46 -9.39
N ALA A 452 -25.55 2.49 -8.94
CA ALA A 452 -25.62 2.98 -7.59
C ALA A 452 -26.01 4.45 -7.54
N ARG A 453 -26.94 4.77 -6.63
CA ARG A 453 -27.22 6.14 -6.24
C ARG A 453 -26.21 6.57 -5.19
N ILE A 454 -25.58 7.72 -5.40
CA ILE A 454 -24.61 8.34 -4.49
C ILE A 454 -25.29 9.58 -3.89
N ASP A 455 -25.49 9.56 -2.59
CA ASP A 455 -26.07 10.67 -1.83
C ASP A 455 -25.04 11.26 -0.88
N ASN A 456 -24.92 12.58 -0.86
CA ASN A 456 -24.23 13.28 0.24
C ASN A 456 -25.29 13.86 1.21
N VAL A 457 -25.07 13.70 2.51
CA VAL A 457 -25.98 14.18 3.55
C VAL A 457 -25.93 15.69 3.63
N THR A 458 -24.75 16.27 3.51
CA THR A 458 -24.49 17.71 3.66
C THR A 458 -23.98 18.30 2.36
N GLY A 459 -24.79 19.17 1.73
CA GLY A 459 -24.46 19.82 0.44
C GLY A 459 -24.85 18.97 -0.79
N GLU A 460 -24.92 19.63 -1.93
CA GLU A 460 -25.34 19.05 -3.19
C GLU A 460 -24.14 18.56 -4.00
N LEU A 461 -24.30 17.43 -4.67
CA LEU A 461 -23.29 16.89 -5.58
C LEU A 461 -23.48 17.48 -6.97
N SER A 462 -22.39 17.92 -7.60
CA SER A 462 -22.38 18.33 -9.00
C SER A 462 -22.77 17.18 -9.93
N SER A 463 -23.50 17.50 -11.02
CA SER A 463 -23.71 16.54 -12.10
C SER A 463 -22.46 16.23 -12.91
N ASP A 464 -21.48 17.13 -12.90
CA ASP A 464 -20.22 16.93 -13.59
C ASP A 464 -19.29 16.10 -12.74
N ALA A 465 -18.80 15.00 -13.29
CA ALA A 465 -17.89 14.08 -12.62
C ALA A 465 -16.69 13.76 -13.52
N HIS A 466 -15.50 13.69 -12.91
CA HIS A 466 -14.35 13.08 -13.53
C HIS A 466 -14.26 11.62 -13.10
N VAL A 467 -14.16 10.71 -14.07
CA VAL A 467 -14.11 9.27 -13.87
C VAL A 467 -12.74 8.76 -14.25
N TRP A 468 -12.07 8.14 -13.31
CA TRP A 468 -10.98 7.21 -13.59
C TRP A 468 -11.51 5.79 -13.43
N GLU A 469 -11.20 4.93 -14.40
CA GLU A 469 -11.71 3.56 -14.42
C GLU A 469 -10.63 2.60 -14.89
N LEU A 470 -10.39 1.56 -14.13
CA LEU A 470 -9.58 0.41 -14.51
C LEU A 470 -10.50 -0.79 -14.69
N ASN A 471 -10.63 -1.24 -15.94
CA ASN A 471 -11.42 -2.40 -16.32
C ASN A 471 -10.77 -3.12 -17.50
N ASN A 472 -11.00 -4.41 -17.59
CA ASN A 472 -10.59 -5.25 -18.72
C ASN A 472 -11.58 -6.42 -18.88
N ALA A 473 -11.89 -6.79 -20.11
CA ALA A 473 -12.83 -7.87 -20.38
C ALA A 473 -12.35 -9.23 -19.85
N ASP A 474 -11.05 -9.46 -19.85
CA ASP A 474 -10.42 -10.67 -19.34
C ASP A 474 -9.63 -10.37 -18.06
N LEU A 475 -10.06 -10.98 -16.95
CA LEU A 475 -9.45 -10.86 -15.63
C LEU A 475 -8.00 -11.35 -15.57
N LYS A 476 -7.59 -12.21 -16.51
CA LYS A 476 -6.24 -12.80 -16.56
C LYS A 476 -5.28 -12.03 -17.45
N THR A 477 -5.72 -10.95 -18.08
CA THR A 477 -4.85 -10.09 -18.89
C THR A 477 -3.77 -9.47 -18.03
N ALA A 478 -2.53 -9.57 -18.49
CA ALA A 478 -1.35 -9.01 -17.84
C ALA A 478 -0.52 -8.16 -18.81
N ASN A 479 0.14 -7.13 -18.30
CA ASN A 479 1.14 -6.37 -19.04
C ASN A 479 2.45 -7.15 -19.12
N THR A 480 3.22 -6.94 -20.19
CA THR A 480 4.51 -7.59 -20.46
C THR A 480 5.49 -6.60 -21.07
N PHE A 481 6.76 -7.00 -21.27
CA PHE A 481 7.75 -6.20 -22.00
C PHE A 481 7.35 -5.95 -23.47
N GLU A 482 6.65 -6.90 -24.09
CA GLU A 482 6.21 -6.80 -25.50
C GLU A 482 4.99 -5.91 -25.65
N ASP A 483 4.14 -5.85 -24.61
CA ASP A 483 2.93 -5.02 -24.60
C ASP A 483 2.55 -4.64 -23.16
N ASP A 484 2.93 -3.46 -22.77
CA ASP A 484 2.68 -2.88 -21.45
C ASP A 484 1.35 -2.10 -21.36
N ARG A 485 0.50 -2.20 -22.41
CA ARG A 485 -0.73 -1.41 -22.56
C ARG A 485 -2.01 -2.23 -22.51
N LYS A 486 -1.94 -3.54 -22.34
CA LYS A 486 -3.10 -4.44 -22.30
C LYS A 486 -4.08 -4.10 -21.19
N VAL A 487 -3.56 -3.69 -20.04
CA VAL A 487 -4.33 -3.22 -18.89
C VAL A 487 -3.87 -1.83 -18.53
N ARG A 488 -4.70 -0.83 -18.82
CA ARG A 488 -4.48 0.58 -18.48
C ARG A 488 -5.78 1.24 -18.06
N PRO A 489 -5.74 2.22 -17.17
CA PRO A 489 -6.91 3.00 -16.82
C PRO A 489 -7.37 3.88 -17.98
N VAL A 490 -8.64 4.21 -17.95
CA VAL A 490 -9.28 5.20 -18.83
C VAL A 490 -9.83 6.32 -17.98
N THR A 491 -9.65 7.57 -18.43
CA THR A 491 -10.23 8.75 -17.78
C THR A 491 -11.22 9.43 -18.71
N ARG A 492 -12.31 9.95 -18.15
CA ARG A 492 -13.32 10.69 -18.90
C ARG A 492 -14.13 11.62 -18.00
N ASP A 493 -14.58 12.74 -18.55
CA ASP A 493 -15.57 13.59 -17.91
C ASP A 493 -16.97 13.14 -18.35
N VAL A 494 -17.89 13.06 -17.39
CA VAL A 494 -19.26 12.61 -17.63
C VAL A 494 -20.25 13.53 -16.93
N LYS A 495 -21.46 13.58 -17.48
CA LYS A 495 -22.60 14.22 -16.85
C LYS A 495 -23.50 13.16 -16.23
N LEU A 496 -23.66 13.22 -14.91
CA LEU A 496 -24.47 12.27 -14.14
C LEU A 496 -25.90 12.74 -14.05
N SER A 497 -26.83 11.80 -13.94
CA SER A 497 -28.22 12.11 -13.61
C SER A 497 -28.33 12.53 -12.15
N VAL A 498 -28.94 13.70 -11.91
CA VAL A 498 -29.18 14.24 -10.57
C VAL A 498 -30.63 14.02 -10.20
N GLU A 499 -30.89 13.42 -9.05
CA GLU A 499 -32.20 13.25 -8.46
C GLU A 499 -32.14 13.57 -6.97
N GLN A 500 -32.93 14.51 -6.47
CA GLN A 500 -33.05 14.84 -5.04
C GLN A 500 -31.67 14.92 -4.34
N ASN A 501 -30.76 15.75 -4.85
CA ASN A 501 -29.41 15.99 -4.34
C ASN A 501 -28.42 14.79 -4.39
N GLY A 502 -28.79 13.69 -5.03
CA GLY A 502 -27.93 12.57 -5.31
C GLY A 502 -27.65 12.39 -6.80
N VAL A 503 -26.56 11.71 -7.11
CA VAL A 503 -26.17 11.36 -8.48
C VAL A 503 -26.21 9.85 -8.67
N THR A 504 -26.41 9.39 -9.90
CA THR A 504 -26.39 7.96 -10.23
C THR A 504 -25.28 7.67 -11.20
N TYR A 505 -24.50 6.62 -10.89
CA TYR A 505 -23.46 6.08 -11.75
C TYR A 505 -23.55 4.55 -11.83
N THR A 506 -23.27 3.98 -12.99
CA THR A 506 -23.22 2.53 -13.20
C THR A 506 -21.77 2.08 -13.18
N PHE A 507 -21.41 1.33 -12.16
CA PHE A 507 -20.08 0.73 -12.00
C PHE A 507 -20.00 -0.56 -12.81
N PRO A 508 -19.13 -0.64 -13.83
CA PRO A 508 -19.00 -1.85 -14.64
C PRO A 508 -18.62 -3.06 -13.79
N LYS A 509 -19.01 -4.24 -14.22
CA LYS A 509 -18.59 -5.50 -13.59
C LYS A 509 -17.06 -5.54 -13.47
N HIS A 510 -16.56 -6.18 -12.39
CA HIS A 510 -15.13 -6.37 -12.11
C HIS A 510 -14.27 -5.13 -12.44
N SER A 511 -14.70 -3.95 -11.99
CA SER A 511 -14.00 -2.69 -12.23
C SER A 511 -13.54 -2.02 -10.95
N LEU A 512 -12.49 -1.22 -11.07
CA LEU A 512 -12.08 -0.25 -10.05
C LEU A 512 -12.33 1.15 -10.62
N THR A 513 -13.15 1.95 -9.94
CA THR A 513 -13.57 3.28 -10.39
C THR A 513 -13.32 4.31 -9.30
N ILE A 514 -12.71 5.43 -9.66
CA ILE A 514 -12.65 6.63 -8.82
C ILE A 514 -13.51 7.70 -9.47
N LEU A 515 -14.55 8.12 -8.77
CA LEU A 515 -15.37 9.27 -9.16
C LEU A 515 -14.91 10.48 -8.37
N ARG A 516 -14.48 11.53 -9.08
CA ARG A 516 -14.24 12.84 -8.49
C ARG A 516 -15.45 13.71 -8.76
N LEU A 517 -16.10 14.13 -7.68
CA LEU A 517 -17.29 14.95 -7.65
C LEU A 517 -17.01 16.27 -6.93
N LYS A 518 -17.69 17.33 -7.32
CA LYS A 518 -17.58 18.60 -6.61
C LYS A 518 -18.85 18.86 -5.78
N LEU A 519 -18.66 19.38 -4.58
CA LEU A 519 -19.75 19.88 -3.75
C LEU A 519 -20.05 21.34 -4.10
N SER A 520 -21.33 21.65 -4.31
CA SER A 520 -21.82 23.01 -4.56
C SER A 520 -21.81 23.89 -3.30
#